data_6d1c3f393ebdac582bb79c4247190412
#
_entry.id   6d1c3f393ebdac582bb79c4247190412
#
_cell.length_a   1.000
_cell.length_b   1.000
_cell.length_c   1.000
_cell.angle_alpha   90.00
_cell.angle_beta   90.00
_cell.angle_gamma   90.00
#
_symmetry.space_group_name_H-M   'P 1'
#
loop_
_entity.id
_entity.type
_entity.pdbx_description
1 polymer ?
#
loop_
_entity_poly.entity_id
_entity_poly.type
_entity_poly.pdbx_seq_one_letter_code
_entity_poly.pdbx_strand_id
1 'polypeptide(L)'
;DEPSGRSWTGFQSICNQVNKEPSGYLLIYREDNDQDETWIETWLPEGKEIICTPVFGNGKAMNSIVGRKGSIKVTLPQKNNFVMYQYQVKKN
;
A
#
# COMPACT_ATOMS: atom_id res chain seq x y z
N ASP A 1 -19.42 -7.37 1.65
CA ASP A 1 -18.05 -7.59 1.27
C ASP A 1 -17.94 -8.46 0.04
N GLU A 2 -16.81 -8.35 -0.60
CA GLU A 2 -16.59 -9.02 -1.86
C GLU A 2 -16.33 -10.50 -1.67
N PRO A 3 -16.86 -11.35 -2.54
CA PRO A 3 -16.45 -12.74 -2.54
C PRO A 3 -14.95 -12.85 -2.86
N SER A 4 -14.35 -13.91 -2.39
CA SER A 4 -12.95 -14.16 -2.67
C SER A 4 -12.73 -14.30 -4.17
N GLY A 5 -11.57 -13.92 -4.64
CA GLY A 5 -11.21 -13.93 -6.04
C GLY A 5 -11.55 -12.64 -6.76
N ARG A 6 -12.27 -11.73 -6.11
CA ARG A 6 -12.67 -10.46 -6.73
C ARG A 6 -12.29 -9.24 -5.93
N SER A 7 -11.57 -9.43 -4.87
CA SER A 7 -11.24 -8.34 -3.96
C SER A 7 -9.80 -7.94 -4.12
N TRP A 8 -9.44 -6.92 -3.38
CA TRP A 8 -8.06 -6.54 -3.15
C TRP A 8 -7.66 -7.04 -1.77
N THR A 9 -6.44 -7.49 -1.64
CA THR A 9 -5.91 -7.98 -0.37
C THR A 9 -4.57 -7.32 -0.11
N GLY A 10 -4.32 -6.96 1.15
CA GLY A 10 -3.06 -6.34 1.50
C GLY A 10 -2.58 -6.78 2.87
N PHE A 11 -1.27 -6.83 3.01
CA PHE A 11 -0.61 -7.11 4.27
C PHE A 11 0.46 -6.06 4.51
N GLN A 12 0.61 -5.65 5.75
CA GLN A 12 1.55 -4.62 6.12
C GLN A 12 2.45 -5.12 7.22
N SER A 13 3.74 -4.90 7.08
CA SER A 13 4.69 -5.02 8.18
C SER A 13 5.16 -3.63 8.56
N ILE A 14 5.46 -3.44 9.85
CA ILE A 14 5.90 -2.15 10.36
C ILE A 14 7.23 -2.35 11.05
N CYS A 15 8.19 -1.52 10.71
CA CYS A 15 9.47 -1.47 11.40
C CYS A 15 9.57 -0.11 12.07
N ASN A 16 9.43 -0.08 13.40
CA ASN A 16 9.52 1.14 14.17
C ASN A 16 10.86 1.18 14.87
N GLN A 17 11.62 2.23 14.61
CA GLN A 17 12.89 2.47 15.25
C GLN A 17 12.82 3.76 16.03
N VAL A 18 13.57 3.80 17.14
CA VAL A 18 13.63 5.00 17.97
C VAL A 18 14.11 6.17 17.11
N ASN A 19 13.39 7.28 17.20
CA ASN A 19 13.72 8.54 16.51
C ASN A 19 13.66 8.44 14.97
N LYS A 20 12.92 7.46 14.44
CA LYS A 20 12.72 7.35 13.01
C LYS A 20 11.25 7.22 12.69
N GLU A 21 10.88 7.72 11.52
CA GLU A 21 9.52 7.56 11.03
C GLU A 21 9.28 6.09 10.68
N PRO A 22 8.02 5.63 10.74
CA PRO A 22 7.72 4.24 10.41
C PRO A 22 8.13 3.87 8.98
N SER A 23 8.59 2.65 8.83
CA SER A 23 8.89 2.06 7.53
C SER A 23 8.54 0.59 7.57
N GLY A 24 8.56 -0.06 6.42
CA GLY A 24 8.26 -1.48 6.36
C GLY A 24 7.88 -1.89 4.95
N TYR A 25 7.11 -2.96 4.88
CA TYR A 25 6.70 -3.52 3.61
C TYR A 25 5.19 -3.56 3.53
N LEU A 26 4.69 -3.43 2.33
CA LEU A 26 3.26 -3.46 2.04
C LEU A 26 3.06 -4.37 0.84
N LEU A 27 2.44 -5.51 1.07
CA LEU A 27 2.14 -6.47 0.00
C LEU A 27 0.69 -6.28 -0.40
N ILE A 28 0.47 -6.03 -1.67
CA ILE A 28 -0.86 -5.75 -2.21
C ILE A 28 -1.12 -6.68 -3.37
N TYR A 29 -2.28 -7.29 -3.35
CA TYR A 29 -2.69 -8.24 -4.38
C TYR A 29 -4.03 -7.80 -4.95
N ARG A 30 -4.09 -7.64 -6.26
CA ARG A 30 -5.36 -7.43 -6.97
C ARG A 30 -5.79 -8.75 -7.58
N GLU A 31 -6.94 -9.22 -7.15
CA GLU A 31 -7.51 -10.44 -7.70
C GLU A 31 -8.33 -10.11 -8.95
N ASP A 32 -9.29 -10.94 -9.28
CA ASP A 32 -10.11 -10.75 -10.48
C ASP A 32 -11.17 -9.68 -10.24
N ASN A 33 -10.71 -8.44 -10.22
CA ASN A 33 -11.53 -7.28 -9.92
C ASN A 33 -11.39 -6.28 -11.06
N ASP A 34 -12.50 -5.68 -11.48
CA ASP A 34 -12.51 -4.78 -12.63
C ASP A 34 -11.93 -3.41 -12.33
N GLN A 35 -11.71 -3.08 -11.08
CA GLN A 35 -11.14 -1.80 -10.70
C GLN A 35 -9.62 -1.92 -10.58
N ASP A 36 -8.91 -1.09 -11.32
CA ASP A 36 -7.45 -1.13 -11.30
C ASP A 36 -6.86 -0.30 -10.16
N GLU A 37 -7.67 0.39 -9.40
CA GLU A 37 -7.21 1.13 -8.23
C GLU A 37 -8.17 0.97 -7.07
N THR A 38 -7.64 1.10 -5.86
CA THR A 38 -8.44 1.03 -4.66
C THR A 38 -7.74 1.74 -3.51
N TRP A 39 -8.47 1.95 -2.43
CA TRP A 39 -7.94 2.49 -1.19
C TRP A 39 -7.69 1.33 -0.24
N ILE A 40 -6.48 1.26 0.28
CA ILE A 40 -6.07 0.23 1.25
C ILE A 40 -5.90 0.92 2.60
N GLU A 41 -6.51 0.36 3.64
CA GLU A 41 -6.30 0.86 4.99
C GLU A 41 -5.02 0.29 5.56
N THR A 42 -4.21 1.16 6.12
CA THR A 42 -2.94 0.79 6.73
C THR A 42 -2.89 1.33 8.15
N TRP A 43 -1.82 1.03 8.86
CA TRP A 43 -1.58 1.59 10.19
C TRP A 43 -0.66 2.80 10.14
N LEU A 44 -0.60 3.45 8.98
CA LEU A 44 0.24 4.62 8.81
C LEU A 44 -0.47 5.86 9.36
N PRO A 45 0.31 6.85 9.81
CA PRO A 45 -0.29 8.05 10.40
C PRO A 45 -0.95 8.92 9.34
N GLU A 46 -2.18 9.32 9.63
CA GLU A 46 -2.93 10.20 8.75
C GLU A 46 -2.21 11.53 8.55
N GLY A 47 -2.25 12.03 7.32
CA GLY A 47 -1.67 13.32 6.99
C GLY A 47 -0.20 13.28 6.61
N LYS A 48 0.47 12.18 6.84
CA LYS A 48 1.87 12.04 6.48
C LYS A 48 2.00 11.64 5.02
N GLU A 49 3.07 12.08 4.41
CA GLU A 49 3.41 11.62 3.06
C GLU A 49 4.25 10.36 3.16
N ILE A 50 3.95 9.36 2.33
CA ILE A 50 4.74 8.15 2.26
C ILE A 50 5.31 7.99 0.86
N ILE A 51 6.45 7.35 0.82
CA ILE A 51 7.12 6.96 -0.42
C ILE A 51 7.09 5.46 -0.50
N CYS A 52 6.49 4.93 -1.57
CA CYS A 52 6.41 3.49 -1.79
C CYS A 52 7.27 3.13 -2.98
N THR A 53 8.23 2.27 -2.75
CA THR A 53 9.15 1.80 -3.79
C THR A 53 8.88 0.32 -4.04
N PRO A 54 8.54 -0.07 -5.27
CA PRO A 54 8.29 -1.48 -5.55
C PRO A 54 9.60 -2.26 -5.47
N VAL A 55 9.60 -3.30 -4.63
CA VAL A 55 10.76 -4.17 -4.52
C VAL A 55 10.49 -5.51 -5.18
N PHE A 56 9.22 -5.79 -5.47
CA PHE A 56 8.84 -7.06 -6.08
C PHE A 56 7.46 -6.92 -6.69
N GLY A 57 7.24 -7.56 -7.86
CA GLY A 57 5.93 -7.56 -8.49
C GLY A 57 5.77 -6.46 -9.53
N ASN A 58 4.52 -6.09 -9.78
CA ASN A 58 4.15 -5.31 -10.98
C ASN A 58 3.72 -3.88 -10.72
N GLY A 59 3.90 -3.39 -9.50
CA GLY A 59 3.52 -2.01 -9.19
C GLY A 59 4.56 -1.01 -9.61
N LYS A 60 4.18 0.26 -9.55
CA LYS A 60 5.09 1.37 -9.84
C LYS A 60 5.35 2.16 -8.57
N ALA A 61 6.51 2.79 -8.52
CA ALA A 61 6.85 3.69 -7.43
C ALA A 61 5.77 4.76 -7.29
N MET A 62 5.44 5.11 -6.06
CA MET A 62 4.42 6.11 -5.82
C MET A 62 4.68 6.86 -4.53
N ASN A 63 4.18 8.09 -4.49
CA ASN A 63 4.10 8.88 -3.26
C ASN A 63 2.63 9.11 -2.97
N SER A 64 2.26 9.12 -1.71
CA SER A 64 0.87 9.31 -1.33
C SER A 64 0.79 10.01 0.00
N ILE A 65 -0.27 10.78 0.19
CA ILE A 65 -0.62 11.33 1.50
C ILE A 65 -1.57 10.36 2.16
N VAL A 66 -1.25 9.93 3.35
CA VAL A 66 -2.07 8.98 4.09
C VAL A 66 -3.37 9.67 4.49
N GLY A 67 -4.48 9.09 4.10
CA GLY A 67 -5.77 9.63 4.40
C GLY A 67 -6.36 9.09 5.69
N ARG A 68 -7.67 9.23 5.83
CA ARG A 68 -8.41 8.75 6.99
C ARG A 68 -8.15 7.28 7.22
N LYS A 69 -8.00 6.89 8.48
CA LYS A 69 -7.80 5.50 8.88
C LYS A 69 -6.57 4.88 8.24
N GLY A 70 -5.59 5.71 7.89
CA GLY A 70 -4.39 5.20 7.27
C GLY A 70 -4.56 4.76 5.83
N SER A 71 -5.58 5.26 5.13
CA SER A 71 -5.85 4.80 3.77
C SER A 71 -4.88 5.38 2.77
N ILE A 72 -4.45 4.56 1.84
CA ILE A 72 -3.63 4.97 0.70
C ILE A 72 -4.24 4.41 -0.57
N LYS A 73 -4.05 5.15 -1.66
CA LYS A 73 -4.55 4.74 -2.95
C LYS A 73 -3.50 3.94 -3.69
N VAL A 74 -3.88 2.78 -4.18
CA VAL A 74 -2.96 1.88 -4.87
C VAL A 74 -3.55 1.51 -6.22
N THR A 75 -2.68 1.43 -7.23
CA THR A 75 -3.08 1.07 -8.58
C THR A 75 -2.28 -0.14 -9.05
N LEU A 76 -2.99 -1.15 -9.54
CA LEU A 76 -2.40 -2.28 -10.25
C LEU A 76 -3.18 -2.46 -11.55
N PRO A 77 -2.57 -2.15 -12.69
CA PRO A 77 -3.33 -2.08 -13.94
C PRO A 77 -3.82 -3.42 -14.48
N GLN A 78 -3.28 -4.53 -14.01
CA GLN A 78 -3.68 -5.83 -14.50
C GLN A 78 -4.26 -6.68 -13.37
N LYS A 79 -5.30 -7.44 -13.70
CA LYS A 79 -5.91 -8.37 -12.76
C LYS A 79 -4.94 -9.48 -12.38
N ASN A 80 -5.13 -10.04 -11.22
CA ASN A 80 -4.33 -11.16 -10.70
C ASN A 80 -2.85 -10.82 -10.63
N ASN A 81 -2.57 -9.57 -10.29
CA ASN A 81 -1.21 -9.09 -10.10
C ASN A 81 -0.99 -8.64 -8.68
N PHE A 82 0.27 -8.46 -8.34
CA PHE A 82 0.63 -8.03 -7.00
C PHE A 82 1.83 -7.09 -7.07
N VAL A 83 2.03 -6.39 -5.96
CA VAL A 83 3.23 -5.61 -5.76
C VAL A 83 3.60 -5.68 -4.29
N MET A 84 4.89 -5.80 -4.02
CA MET A 84 5.40 -5.58 -2.67
C MET A 84 6.17 -4.27 -2.68
N TYR A 85 5.68 -3.33 -1.88
CA TYR A 85 6.32 -2.04 -1.70
C TYR A 85 7.15 -2.04 -0.44
N GLN A 86 8.29 -1.42 -0.51
CA GLN A 86 8.95 -0.92 0.68
C GLN A 86 8.45 0.51 0.87
N TYR A 87 7.85 0.79 2.02
CA TYR A 87 7.34 2.12 2.27
C TYR A 87 8.17 2.82 3.32
N GLN A 88 8.21 4.13 3.22
CA GLN A 88 8.89 5.00 4.16
C GLN A 88 8.00 6.22 4.40
N VAL A 89 7.71 6.49 5.66
CA VAL A 89 7.02 7.73 6.01
C VAL A 89 8.04 8.86 5.90
N LYS A 90 7.66 9.89 5.15
CA LYS A 90 8.56 11.01 4.91
C LYS A 90 8.63 11.89 6.15
N LYS A 91 9.83 12.26 6.50
CA LYS A 91 10.06 13.15 7.62
C LYS A 91 9.70 14.58 7.22
N ASN A 92 8.95 15.26 8.06
CA ASN A 92 8.58 16.64 7.81
C ASN A 92 9.71 17.57 8.20
#